data_86df06a069e79155c1903431e4938ee2
#
_entry.id   86df06a069e79155c1903431e4938ee2
#
_cell.length_a   1.000
_cell.length_b   1.000
_cell.length_c   1.000
_cell.angle_alpha   90.00
_cell.angle_beta   90.00
_cell.angle_gamma   90.00
#
_symmetry.space_group_name_H-M   'P 1'
#
loop_
_entity.id
_entity.type
_entity.pdbx_description
1 polymer ?
#
loop_
_entity_poly.entity_id
_entity_poly.type
_entity_poly.pdbx_seq_one_letter_code
_entity_poly.pdbx_strand_id
1 'polypeptide(L)'
;MWIWQHEDWPDFQWDESVLAPVLRQIHFNQGLLLGRSETENTEQTTLDNLLASILYSCEIEGEKLNATSVRSSLANRLGISEEKPYPTSEQADGMAQIALDVVEKYNEPLTLERILKWHELMFPVGYTLFNPVKGGQLRNGGMEVVSGRIDKPVIHFEAPPAETLCQEIAKFIVWFHHSRHEENLDPVLRAAITHLWFVTLHPMEDGNGRITRFLTDLVLAQGESRSIRFYAMSVSICEQRKQYYDILEKTQRGGLDITDWMIWFLQTLNDTLIAKLKAIDGVVKKSRFWKRIDQTQLTEEQTKVLNRMLDGDFEQGINSSQYQKVAKVSRATATRHLSHLLELGYMEKTGAGGRSTRYVIHHDEKQ
;
A
#
# COMPACT_ATOMS: atom_id res chain seq x y z
N MET A 1 2.82 7.35 31.23
CA MET A 1 1.75 8.27 30.79
C MET A 1 1.60 8.11 29.29
N TRP A 2 0.39 8.02 28.80
CA TRP A 2 0.12 7.87 27.37
C TRP A 2 -0.18 9.24 26.75
N ILE A 3 0.02 9.39 25.45
CA ILE A 3 -0.19 10.64 24.70
C ILE A 3 -1.59 11.24 24.94
N TRP A 4 -2.61 10.42 25.03
CA TRP A 4 -3.99 10.84 25.26
C TRP A 4 -4.28 11.32 26.70
N GLN A 5 -3.34 11.13 27.64
CA GLN A 5 -3.44 11.58 29.04
C GLN A 5 -2.88 12.98 29.26
N HIS A 6 -2.33 13.61 28.23
CA HIS A 6 -1.88 15.00 28.30
C HIS A 6 -3.07 15.96 28.34
N GLU A 7 -2.94 17.04 29.11
CA GLU A 7 -4.00 18.05 29.30
C GLU A 7 -4.41 18.70 27.97
N ASP A 8 -3.43 18.95 27.09
CA ASP A 8 -3.62 19.58 25.78
C ASP A 8 -3.94 18.55 24.66
N TRP A 9 -4.29 17.30 24.99
CA TRP A 9 -4.70 16.32 23.99
C TRP A 9 -6.00 16.75 23.29
N PRO A 10 -6.06 16.73 21.95
CA PRO A 10 -5.12 16.24 20.95
C PRO A 10 -4.36 17.33 20.18
N ASP A 11 -3.94 18.40 20.82
CA ASP A 11 -3.24 19.53 20.19
C ASP A 11 -1.79 19.14 19.84
N PHE A 12 -1.65 18.36 18.76
CA PHE A 12 -0.37 17.86 18.29
C PHE A 12 0.53 18.97 17.77
N GLN A 13 1.83 18.80 18.01
CA GLN A 13 2.89 19.70 17.57
C GLN A 13 3.92 18.94 16.73
N TRP A 14 4.57 19.62 15.80
CA TRP A 14 5.65 19.08 14.98
C TRP A 14 6.59 20.19 14.48
N ASP A 15 7.81 19.80 14.10
CA ASP A 15 8.78 20.71 13.49
C ASP A 15 8.58 20.73 11.95
N GLU A 16 7.93 21.78 11.45
CA GLU A 16 7.68 21.98 10.02
C GLU A 16 8.98 22.05 9.20
N SER A 17 10.05 22.59 9.76
CA SER A 17 11.32 22.76 9.05
C SER A 17 11.95 21.43 8.65
N VAL A 18 11.77 20.41 9.49
CA VAL A 18 12.24 19.04 9.24
C VAL A 18 11.36 18.32 8.22
N LEU A 19 10.07 18.58 8.20
CA LEU A 19 9.10 17.93 7.32
C LEU A 19 9.08 18.49 5.90
N ALA A 20 9.34 19.79 5.74
CA ALA A 20 9.21 20.50 4.46
C ALA A 20 10.01 19.88 3.29
N PRO A 21 11.24 19.36 3.44
CA PRO A 21 11.95 18.72 2.33
C PRO A 21 11.25 17.46 1.81
N VAL A 22 10.76 16.62 2.72
CA VAL A 22 10.08 15.36 2.35
C VAL A 22 8.72 15.65 1.73
N LEU A 23 7.97 16.62 2.26
CA LEU A 23 6.68 17.05 1.68
C LEU A 23 6.85 17.51 0.24
N ARG A 24 7.86 18.34 -0.06
CA ARG A 24 8.16 18.76 -1.45
C ARG A 24 8.41 17.57 -2.36
N GLN A 25 9.16 16.56 -1.87
CA GLN A 25 9.43 15.35 -2.66
C GLN A 25 8.15 14.53 -2.89
N ILE A 26 7.29 14.41 -1.88
CA ILE A 26 6.00 13.72 -1.99
C ILE A 26 5.14 14.39 -3.06
N HIS A 27 4.94 15.71 -2.98
CA HIS A 27 4.11 16.44 -3.96
C HIS A 27 4.67 16.36 -5.37
N PHE A 28 6.01 16.41 -5.52
CA PHE A 28 6.64 16.18 -6.81
C PHE A 28 6.33 14.77 -7.35
N ASN A 29 6.49 13.74 -6.53
CA ASN A 29 6.23 12.35 -6.92
C ASN A 29 4.74 12.09 -7.19
N GLN A 30 3.83 12.70 -6.42
CA GLN A 30 2.38 12.66 -6.68
C GLN A 30 2.05 13.29 -8.04
N GLY A 31 2.61 14.47 -8.35
CA GLY A 31 2.43 15.12 -9.64
C GLY A 31 2.96 14.27 -10.82
N LEU A 32 4.13 13.65 -10.67
CA LEU A 32 4.68 12.71 -11.66
C LEU A 32 3.78 11.49 -11.85
N LEU A 33 3.29 10.91 -10.75
CA LEU A 33 2.43 9.73 -10.80
C LEU A 33 1.12 10.05 -11.52
N LEU A 34 0.50 11.18 -11.20
CA LEU A 34 -0.73 11.63 -11.86
C LEU A 34 -0.53 11.83 -13.37
N GLY A 35 0.54 12.54 -13.79
CA GLY A 35 0.81 12.77 -15.20
C GLY A 35 1.10 11.50 -16.00
N ARG A 36 1.65 10.46 -15.36
CA ARG A 36 1.94 9.16 -16.01
C ARG A 36 0.75 8.22 -16.04
N SER A 37 -0.13 8.27 -15.03
CA SER A 37 -1.28 7.37 -14.89
C SER A 37 -2.41 7.66 -15.90
N GLU A 38 -2.45 8.84 -16.51
CA GLU A 38 -3.43 9.19 -17.55
C GLU A 38 -3.29 8.33 -18.83
N THR A 39 -2.17 7.63 -18.99
CA THR A 39 -1.88 6.78 -20.16
C THR A 39 -2.11 5.28 -19.92
N GLU A 40 -2.47 4.87 -18.70
CA GLU A 40 -2.65 3.47 -18.33
C GLU A 40 -4.13 3.04 -18.32
N ASN A 41 -4.36 1.71 -18.40
CA ASN A 41 -5.69 1.13 -18.18
C ASN A 41 -6.11 1.33 -16.73
N THR A 42 -6.86 2.39 -16.47
CA THR A 42 -7.22 2.90 -15.16
C THR A 42 -8.02 1.88 -14.31
N GLU A 43 -8.87 1.06 -14.92
CA GLU A 43 -9.72 0.10 -14.21
C GLU A 43 -8.90 -1.04 -13.63
N GLN A 44 -8.03 -1.67 -14.43
CA GLN A 44 -7.17 -2.76 -13.97
C GLN A 44 -6.17 -2.27 -12.91
N THR A 45 -5.56 -1.11 -13.12
CA THR A 45 -4.64 -0.50 -12.14
C THR A 45 -5.35 -0.17 -10.83
N THR A 46 -6.59 0.32 -10.89
CA THR A 46 -7.44 0.56 -9.72
C THR A 46 -7.69 -0.73 -8.95
N LEU A 47 -8.13 -1.77 -9.66
CA LEU A 47 -8.38 -3.09 -9.06
C LEU A 47 -7.14 -3.62 -8.34
N ASP A 48 -5.98 -3.60 -9.00
CA ASP A 48 -4.74 -4.13 -8.45
C ASP A 48 -4.25 -3.33 -7.23
N ASN A 49 -4.41 -2.00 -7.21
CA ASN A 49 -4.06 -1.17 -6.05
C ASN A 49 -5.03 -1.38 -4.87
N LEU A 50 -6.34 -1.47 -5.11
CA LEU A 50 -7.32 -1.75 -4.07
C LEU A 50 -7.11 -3.15 -3.48
N LEU A 51 -6.85 -4.14 -4.34
CA LEU A 51 -6.53 -5.50 -3.92
C LEU A 51 -5.29 -5.51 -3.02
N ALA A 52 -4.21 -4.84 -3.43
CA ALA A 52 -3.00 -4.74 -2.63
C ALA A 52 -3.27 -4.02 -1.29
N SER A 53 -3.98 -2.89 -1.28
CA SER A 53 -4.33 -2.17 -0.04
C SER A 53 -5.07 -3.07 0.95
N ILE A 54 -6.06 -3.83 0.50
CA ILE A 54 -6.84 -4.74 1.35
C ILE A 54 -5.96 -5.87 1.90
N LEU A 55 -5.24 -6.59 1.02
CA LEU A 55 -4.48 -7.76 1.42
C LEU A 55 -3.36 -7.40 2.41
N TYR A 56 -2.56 -6.38 2.11
CA TYR A 56 -1.48 -5.96 2.98
C TYR A 56 -1.99 -5.32 4.27
N SER A 57 -3.12 -4.60 4.23
CA SER A 57 -3.77 -4.09 5.45
C SER A 57 -4.17 -5.22 6.40
N CYS A 58 -4.68 -6.33 5.90
CA CYS A 58 -4.99 -7.52 6.72
C CYS A 58 -3.71 -8.23 7.18
N GLU A 59 -2.69 -8.34 6.32
CA GLU A 59 -1.42 -8.99 6.66
C GLU A 59 -0.66 -8.27 7.78
N ILE A 60 -0.74 -6.93 7.86
CA ILE A 60 -0.19 -6.15 8.97
C ILE A 60 -0.76 -6.63 10.31
N GLU A 61 -2.06 -6.96 10.37
CA GLU A 61 -2.72 -7.50 11.56
C GLU A 61 -2.55 -9.02 11.74
N GLY A 62 -1.78 -9.67 10.85
CA GLY A 62 -1.55 -11.13 10.89
C GLY A 62 -2.67 -11.95 10.28
N GLU A 63 -3.64 -11.34 9.63
CA GLU A 63 -4.76 -11.98 8.97
C GLU A 63 -4.47 -12.21 7.49
N LYS A 64 -4.84 -13.40 6.97
CA LYS A 64 -4.65 -13.75 5.56
C LYS A 64 -6.00 -13.92 4.87
N LEU A 65 -6.31 -13.02 3.96
CA LEU A 65 -7.45 -13.15 3.08
C LEU A 65 -7.11 -13.94 1.83
N ASN A 66 -8.12 -14.60 1.25
CA ASN A 66 -7.97 -15.22 -0.05
C ASN A 66 -7.95 -14.14 -1.14
N ALA A 67 -6.76 -13.92 -1.73
CA ALA A 67 -6.54 -12.88 -2.73
C ALA A 67 -7.47 -13.01 -3.95
N THR A 68 -7.76 -14.26 -4.40
CA THR A 68 -8.64 -14.50 -5.54
C THR A 68 -10.09 -14.13 -5.21
N SER A 69 -10.56 -14.43 -3.98
CA SER A 69 -11.89 -14.04 -3.52
C SER A 69 -12.05 -12.52 -3.44
N VAL A 70 -11.06 -11.81 -2.87
CA VAL A 70 -11.08 -10.33 -2.81
C VAL A 70 -11.02 -9.72 -4.21
N ARG A 71 -10.18 -10.27 -5.09
CA ARG A 71 -10.08 -9.82 -6.48
C ARG A 71 -11.41 -9.93 -7.21
N SER A 72 -12.06 -11.10 -7.15
CA SER A 72 -13.36 -11.30 -7.79
C SER A 72 -14.45 -10.39 -7.21
N SER A 73 -14.45 -10.14 -5.90
CA SER A 73 -15.37 -9.19 -5.29
C SER A 73 -15.17 -7.76 -5.81
N LEU A 74 -13.91 -7.30 -5.90
CA LEU A 74 -13.59 -5.98 -6.46
C LEU A 74 -13.95 -5.89 -7.95
N ALA A 75 -13.58 -6.90 -8.75
CA ALA A 75 -13.86 -6.94 -10.19
C ALA A 75 -15.36 -6.85 -10.47
N ASN A 76 -16.16 -7.66 -9.78
CA ASN A 76 -17.62 -7.63 -9.89
C ASN A 76 -18.20 -6.25 -9.60
N ARG A 77 -17.72 -5.54 -8.58
CA ARG A 77 -18.20 -4.20 -8.18
C ARG A 77 -17.72 -3.09 -9.13
N LEU A 78 -16.53 -3.25 -9.71
CA LEU A 78 -15.97 -2.33 -10.70
C LEU A 78 -16.49 -2.59 -12.12
N GLY A 79 -17.33 -3.62 -12.33
CA GLY A 79 -17.83 -3.98 -13.65
C GLY A 79 -16.78 -4.61 -14.58
N ILE A 80 -15.69 -5.11 -14.02
CA ILE A 80 -14.61 -5.76 -14.76
C ILE A 80 -14.97 -7.23 -14.96
N SER A 81 -15.07 -7.66 -16.22
CA SER A 81 -15.36 -9.06 -16.55
C SER A 81 -14.13 -9.94 -16.30
N GLU A 82 -14.28 -10.96 -15.48
CA GLU A 82 -13.29 -12.00 -15.27
C GLU A 82 -13.67 -13.26 -16.06
N GLU A 83 -12.71 -13.87 -16.76
CA GLU A 83 -12.95 -15.14 -17.51
C GLU A 83 -13.40 -16.29 -16.59
N LYS A 84 -12.90 -16.33 -15.37
CA LYS A 84 -13.21 -17.32 -14.34
C LYS A 84 -13.37 -16.65 -12.97
N PRO A 85 -14.55 -16.12 -12.65
CA PRO A 85 -14.80 -15.53 -11.35
C PRO A 85 -14.65 -16.59 -10.24
N TYR A 86 -13.97 -16.23 -9.16
CA TYR A 86 -13.80 -17.09 -8.00
C TYR A 86 -14.93 -16.82 -6.98
N PRO A 87 -15.41 -17.83 -6.23
CA PRO A 87 -16.39 -17.62 -5.18
C PRO A 87 -15.91 -16.59 -4.14
N THR A 88 -16.74 -15.60 -3.84
CA THR A 88 -16.44 -14.59 -2.84
C THR A 88 -16.87 -15.06 -1.44
N SER A 89 -16.22 -14.54 -0.41
CA SER A 89 -16.66 -14.70 0.98
C SER A 89 -17.28 -13.39 1.48
N GLU A 90 -18.15 -13.46 2.46
CA GLU A 90 -18.78 -12.26 3.06
C GLU A 90 -17.73 -11.25 3.54
N GLN A 91 -16.62 -11.73 4.10
CA GLN A 91 -15.52 -10.89 4.52
C GLN A 91 -14.80 -10.23 3.33
N ALA A 92 -14.50 -10.99 2.26
CA ALA A 92 -13.90 -10.43 1.05
C ALA A 92 -14.82 -9.37 0.43
N ASP A 93 -16.12 -9.62 0.40
CA ASP A 93 -17.13 -8.69 -0.10
C ASP A 93 -17.23 -7.43 0.78
N GLY A 94 -17.16 -7.59 2.09
CA GLY A 94 -17.16 -6.48 3.04
C GLY A 94 -15.92 -5.59 2.87
N MET A 95 -14.73 -6.19 2.81
CA MET A 95 -13.47 -5.44 2.61
C MET A 95 -13.43 -4.72 1.27
N ALA A 96 -13.90 -5.36 0.19
CA ALA A 96 -14.02 -4.73 -1.13
C ALA A 96 -15.00 -3.54 -1.10
N GLN A 97 -16.12 -3.69 -0.40
CA GLN A 97 -17.11 -2.62 -0.27
C GLN A 97 -16.55 -1.41 0.49
N ILE A 98 -15.80 -1.63 1.58
CA ILE A 98 -15.14 -0.54 2.33
C ILE A 98 -14.14 0.18 1.44
N ALA A 99 -13.28 -0.56 0.74
CA ALA A 99 -12.27 0.02 -0.14
C ALA A 99 -12.89 0.88 -1.25
N LEU A 100 -14.00 0.43 -1.84
CA LEU A 100 -14.74 1.20 -2.85
C LEU A 100 -15.44 2.43 -2.25
N ASP A 101 -16.05 2.30 -1.05
CA ASP A 101 -16.64 3.43 -0.35
C ASP A 101 -15.62 4.56 -0.11
N VAL A 102 -14.39 4.19 0.27
CA VAL A 102 -13.29 5.14 0.46
C VAL A 102 -12.95 5.91 -0.82
N VAL A 103 -12.86 5.22 -1.97
CA VAL A 103 -12.40 5.86 -3.22
C VAL A 103 -13.55 6.51 -4.00
N GLU A 104 -14.75 5.97 -3.96
CA GLU A 104 -15.88 6.51 -4.70
C GLU A 104 -16.58 7.65 -3.95
N LYS A 105 -16.62 7.53 -2.62
CA LYS A 105 -17.31 8.47 -1.73
C LYS A 105 -16.35 9.30 -0.87
N TYR A 106 -15.16 9.61 -1.39
CA TYR A 106 -14.17 10.38 -0.65
C TYR A 106 -14.64 11.79 -0.28
N ASN A 107 -15.61 12.34 -1.02
CA ASN A 107 -16.22 13.65 -0.74
C ASN A 107 -17.37 13.61 0.26
N GLU A 108 -17.94 12.42 0.53
CA GLU A 108 -19.01 12.30 1.50
C GLU A 108 -18.49 12.51 2.93
N PRO A 109 -19.32 13.07 3.82
CA PRO A 109 -18.94 13.28 5.21
C PRO A 109 -18.52 11.98 5.91
N LEU A 110 -17.49 12.07 6.76
CA LEU A 110 -17.19 11.01 7.70
C LEU A 110 -18.13 11.14 8.91
N THR A 111 -18.88 10.09 9.19
CA THR A 111 -19.75 10.02 10.37
C THR A 111 -19.40 8.80 11.20
N LEU A 112 -19.82 8.77 12.47
CA LEU A 112 -19.66 7.60 13.31
C LEU A 112 -20.39 6.38 12.69
N GLU A 113 -21.58 6.59 12.13
CA GLU A 113 -22.35 5.53 11.46
C GLU A 113 -21.58 4.94 10.26
N ARG A 114 -20.87 5.78 9.47
CA ARG A 114 -20.05 5.32 8.36
C ARG A 114 -18.89 4.46 8.84
N ILE A 115 -18.21 4.87 9.91
CA ILE A 115 -17.11 4.10 10.54
C ILE A 115 -17.63 2.78 11.09
N LEU A 116 -18.76 2.79 11.80
CA LEU A 116 -19.40 1.59 12.35
C LEU A 116 -19.89 0.65 11.24
N LYS A 117 -20.37 1.20 10.11
CA LYS A 117 -20.74 0.38 8.94
C LYS A 117 -19.53 -0.31 8.31
N TRP A 118 -18.38 0.36 8.23
CA TRP A 118 -17.13 -0.29 7.80
C TRP A 118 -16.74 -1.42 8.74
N HIS A 119 -16.87 -1.20 10.05
CA HIS A 119 -16.59 -2.23 11.05
C HIS A 119 -17.55 -3.42 10.94
N GLU A 120 -18.83 -3.21 10.71
CA GLU A 120 -19.82 -4.27 10.47
C GLU A 120 -19.46 -5.10 9.21
N LEU A 121 -19.09 -4.46 8.13
CA LEU A 121 -18.67 -5.11 6.88
C LEU A 121 -17.39 -5.92 7.04
N MET A 122 -16.48 -5.49 7.92
CA MET A 122 -15.22 -6.18 8.20
C MET A 122 -15.43 -7.44 9.03
N PHE A 123 -16.43 -7.44 9.93
CA PHE A 123 -16.76 -8.53 10.82
C PHE A 123 -18.22 -8.99 10.62
N PRO A 124 -18.53 -9.71 9.53
CA PRO A 124 -19.85 -10.25 9.31
C PRO A 124 -20.25 -11.27 10.40
N VAL A 125 -21.54 -11.44 10.62
CA VAL A 125 -22.07 -12.36 11.64
C VAL A 125 -21.54 -13.78 11.36
N GLY A 126 -20.95 -14.42 12.39
CA GLY A 126 -20.39 -15.77 12.26
C GLY A 126 -18.93 -15.83 11.79
N TYR A 127 -18.28 -14.68 11.65
CA TYR A 127 -16.89 -14.58 11.20
C TYR A 127 -15.87 -15.37 12.07
N THR A 128 -16.06 -15.40 13.39
CA THR A 128 -15.27 -16.25 14.29
C THR A 128 -16.15 -17.04 15.24
N LEU A 129 -15.95 -18.37 15.29
CA LEU A 129 -16.70 -19.26 16.20
C LEU A 129 -16.21 -19.18 17.65
N PHE A 130 -14.93 -18.79 17.88
CA PHE A 130 -14.28 -18.88 19.19
C PHE A 130 -14.14 -17.55 19.93
N ASN A 131 -14.21 -16.42 19.23
CA ASN A 131 -14.20 -15.08 19.82
C ASN A 131 -14.91 -14.10 18.89
N PRO A 132 -16.25 -14.04 18.92
CA PRO A 132 -17.00 -13.26 17.97
C PRO A 132 -16.83 -11.76 18.28
N VAL A 133 -16.07 -11.07 17.44
CA VAL A 133 -16.09 -9.59 17.41
C VAL A 133 -17.46 -9.15 16.92
N LYS A 134 -18.12 -8.29 17.68
CA LYS A 134 -19.39 -7.71 17.25
C LYS A 134 -19.11 -6.54 16.30
N GLY A 135 -19.34 -6.78 15.00
CA GLY A 135 -19.24 -5.72 13.98
C GLY A 135 -20.18 -4.56 14.26
N GLY A 136 -19.80 -3.35 13.87
CA GLY A 136 -20.64 -2.16 13.96
C GLY A 136 -20.84 -1.57 15.36
N GLN A 137 -19.95 -1.87 16.31
CA GLN A 137 -20.06 -1.38 17.69
C GLN A 137 -18.76 -0.82 18.21
N LEU A 138 -18.84 0.19 19.07
CA LEU A 138 -17.71 0.64 19.88
C LEU A 138 -17.46 -0.36 21.02
N ARG A 139 -16.22 -0.49 21.46
CA ARG A 139 -15.89 -1.26 22.67
C ARG A 139 -16.54 -0.64 23.91
N ASN A 140 -16.85 -1.48 24.86
CA ASN A 140 -17.46 -1.08 26.13
C ASN A 140 -16.55 -1.33 27.34
N GLY A 141 -15.34 -1.80 27.13
CA GLY A 141 -14.34 -2.07 28.15
C GLY A 141 -13.00 -1.40 27.88
N GLY A 142 -12.08 -1.51 28.86
CA GLY A 142 -10.69 -1.12 28.67
C GLY A 142 -10.04 -1.86 27.51
N MET A 143 -9.07 -1.24 26.86
CA MET A 143 -8.37 -1.82 25.72
C MET A 143 -6.87 -1.62 25.87
N GLU A 144 -6.15 -2.74 25.82
CA GLU A 144 -4.69 -2.76 25.82
C GLU A 144 -4.17 -3.48 24.58
N VAL A 145 -3.14 -2.93 23.96
CA VAL A 145 -2.37 -3.64 22.93
C VAL A 145 -1.25 -4.38 23.61
N VAL A 146 -1.31 -5.70 23.59
CA VAL A 146 -0.38 -6.55 24.33
C VAL A 146 0.35 -7.54 23.41
N SER A 147 1.56 -7.93 23.82
CA SER A 147 2.29 -9.05 23.24
C SER A 147 2.88 -9.95 24.33
N GLY A 148 3.50 -11.06 23.92
CA GLY A 148 4.15 -11.99 24.86
C GLY A 148 3.23 -13.11 25.32
N ARG A 149 3.55 -13.71 26.45
CA ARG A 149 2.80 -14.86 27.00
C ARG A 149 1.61 -14.36 27.80
N ILE A 150 0.52 -15.13 27.83
CA ILE A 150 -0.72 -14.81 28.57
C ILE A 150 -0.44 -14.57 30.06
N ASP A 151 0.49 -15.33 30.64
CA ASP A 151 0.87 -15.22 32.05
C ASP A 151 1.86 -14.07 32.35
N LYS A 152 2.42 -13.43 31.30
CA LYS A 152 3.34 -12.32 31.40
C LYS A 152 3.22 -11.40 30.18
N PRO A 153 2.11 -10.69 30.03
CA PRO A 153 1.91 -9.80 28.90
C PRO A 153 2.84 -8.58 28.97
N VAL A 154 3.25 -8.12 27.80
CA VAL A 154 3.93 -6.82 27.63
C VAL A 154 2.92 -5.86 27.07
N ILE A 155 2.59 -4.82 27.83
CA ILE A 155 1.64 -3.76 27.40
C ILE A 155 2.41 -2.77 26.55
N HIS A 156 2.05 -2.68 25.27
CA HIS A 156 2.59 -1.72 24.31
C HIS A 156 1.83 -0.40 24.33
N PHE A 157 0.52 -0.48 24.48
CA PHE A 157 -0.36 0.67 24.51
C PHE A 157 -1.61 0.40 25.33
N GLU A 158 -2.10 1.42 26.03
CA GLU A 158 -3.40 1.45 26.72
C GLU A 158 -4.23 2.59 26.11
N ALA A 159 -5.39 2.23 25.59
CA ALA A 159 -6.30 3.17 24.93
C ALA A 159 -7.12 3.99 25.93
N PRO A 160 -7.69 5.14 25.51
CA PRO A 160 -8.58 5.95 26.36
C PRO A 160 -9.71 5.12 26.95
N PRO A 161 -10.25 5.46 28.13
CA PRO A 161 -11.37 4.76 28.76
C PRO A 161 -12.60 4.68 27.86
N ALA A 162 -13.34 3.57 27.92
CA ALA A 162 -14.52 3.35 27.08
C ALA A 162 -15.61 4.42 27.30
N GLU A 163 -15.70 4.95 28.51
CA GLU A 163 -16.66 5.98 28.92
C GLU A 163 -16.45 7.31 28.20
N THR A 164 -15.22 7.60 27.77
CA THR A 164 -14.86 8.84 27.07
C THR A 164 -14.92 8.71 25.56
N LEU A 165 -15.01 7.49 25.00
CA LEU A 165 -14.89 7.23 23.57
C LEU A 165 -15.87 8.02 22.70
N CYS A 166 -17.14 8.12 23.10
CA CYS A 166 -18.14 8.88 22.34
C CYS A 166 -17.73 10.34 22.17
N GLN A 167 -17.16 10.96 23.23
CA GLN A 167 -16.69 12.35 23.17
C GLN A 167 -15.42 12.47 22.33
N GLU A 168 -14.48 11.56 22.51
CA GLU A 168 -13.20 11.58 21.77
C GLU A 168 -13.40 11.36 20.27
N ILE A 169 -14.28 10.42 19.87
CA ILE A 169 -14.62 10.21 18.47
C ILE A 169 -15.36 11.42 17.90
N ALA A 170 -16.25 12.06 18.68
CA ALA A 170 -16.93 13.27 18.23
C ALA A 170 -15.92 14.41 17.98
N LYS A 171 -14.94 14.62 18.87
CA LYS A 171 -13.85 15.59 18.67
C LYS A 171 -13.05 15.25 17.40
N PHE A 172 -12.68 13.99 17.22
CA PHE A 172 -11.96 13.51 16.03
C PHE A 172 -12.76 13.81 14.75
N ILE A 173 -14.05 13.48 14.69
CA ILE A 173 -14.91 13.73 13.52
C ILE A 173 -15.05 15.22 13.23
N VAL A 174 -15.24 16.05 14.24
CA VAL A 174 -15.31 17.51 14.09
C VAL A 174 -13.99 18.05 13.51
N TRP A 175 -12.86 17.64 14.07
CA TRP A 175 -11.54 18.02 13.54
C TRP A 175 -11.35 17.50 12.11
N PHE A 176 -11.74 16.25 11.83
CA PHE A 176 -11.62 15.64 10.51
C PHE A 176 -12.33 16.45 9.41
N HIS A 177 -13.49 17.03 9.73
CA HIS A 177 -14.21 17.91 8.80
C HIS A 177 -13.59 19.30 8.70
N HIS A 178 -13.22 19.90 9.83
CA HIS A 178 -12.65 21.25 9.88
C HIS A 178 -11.31 21.31 9.15
N SER A 179 -10.41 20.39 9.48
CA SER A 179 -9.05 20.31 8.97
C SER A 179 -8.98 20.09 7.44
N ARG A 180 -10.06 19.62 6.83
CA ARG A 180 -10.13 19.50 5.35
C ARG A 180 -10.06 20.85 4.64
N HIS A 181 -10.49 21.91 5.30
CA HIS A 181 -10.62 23.27 4.76
C HIS A 181 -9.57 24.23 5.32
N GLU A 182 -8.63 23.73 6.13
CA GLU A 182 -7.53 24.51 6.66
C GLU A 182 -6.44 24.70 5.61
N GLU A 183 -6.31 25.93 5.11
CA GLU A 183 -5.34 26.28 4.05
C GLU A 183 -3.87 26.01 4.47
N ASN A 184 -3.57 26.10 5.75
CA ASN A 184 -2.22 25.94 6.28
C ASN A 184 -1.88 24.49 6.66
N LEU A 185 -2.83 23.57 6.66
CA LEU A 185 -2.57 22.16 6.95
C LEU A 185 -2.43 21.35 5.65
N ASP A 186 -1.21 20.92 5.39
CA ASP A 186 -0.93 20.04 4.25
C ASP A 186 -1.77 18.76 4.32
N PRO A 187 -2.45 18.36 3.23
CA PRO A 187 -3.28 17.15 3.20
C PRO A 187 -2.55 15.87 3.60
N VAL A 188 -1.24 15.79 3.33
CA VAL A 188 -0.42 14.63 3.71
C VAL A 188 -0.16 14.61 5.21
N LEU A 189 0.10 15.77 5.82
CA LEU A 189 0.22 15.90 7.29
C LEU A 189 -1.12 15.57 7.96
N ARG A 190 -2.22 16.04 7.38
CA ARG A 190 -3.57 15.71 7.85
C ARG A 190 -3.81 14.19 7.83
N ALA A 191 -3.33 13.49 6.81
CA ALA A 191 -3.43 12.03 6.76
C ALA A 191 -2.63 11.35 7.88
N ALA A 192 -1.42 11.84 8.17
CA ALA A 192 -0.58 11.34 9.27
C ALA A 192 -1.22 11.57 10.64
N ILE A 193 -1.82 12.73 10.88
CA ILE A 193 -2.56 13.05 12.11
C ILE A 193 -3.79 12.16 12.25
N THR A 194 -4.59 12.02 11.18
CA THR A 194 -5.75 11.13 11.15
C THR A 194 -5.38 9.71 11.55
N HIS A 195 -4.29 9.20 11.00
CA HIS A 195 -3.80 7.86 11.31
C HIS A 195 -3.44 7.70 12.79
N LEU A 196 -2.56 8.58 13.30
CA LEU A 196 -2.11 8.52 14.69
C LEU A 196 -3.28 8.69 15.68
N TRP A 197 -4.13 9.68 15.43
CA TRP A 197 -5.23 9.98 16.34
C TRP A 197 -6.22 8.82 16.41
N PHE A 198 -6.70 8.32 15.25
CA PHE A 198 -7.69 7.24 15.26
C PHE A 198 -7.13 5.92 15.82
N VAL A 199 -5.88 5.55 15.47
CA VAL A 199 -5.27 4.34 16.05
C VAL A 199 -5.02 4.47 17.56
N THR A 200 -4.84 5.69 18.07
CA THR A 200 -4.71 5.97 19.51
C THR A 200 -6.05 5.91 20.23
N LEU A 201 -7.13 6.37 19.64
CA LEU A 201 -8.48 6.21 20.22
C LEU A 201 -8.85 4.73 20.39
N HIS A 202 -8.43 3.90 19.44
CA HIS A 202 -8.65 2.44 19.45
C HIS A 202 -10.10 2.07 19.79
N PRO A 203 -11.10 2.60 19.05
CA PRO A 203 -12.48 2.63 19.52
C PRO A 203 -13.23 1.30 19.41
N MET A 204 -12.69 0.28 18.71
CA MET A 204 -13.32 -1.03 18.51
C MET A 204 -12.60 -2.12 19.30
N GLU A 205 -13.25 -3.28 19.45
CA GLU A 205 -12.64 -4.46 20.07
C GLU A 205 -11.52 -5.05 19.18
N ASP A 206 -11.67 -4.97 17.84
CA ASP A 206 -10.68 -5.37 16.82
C ASP A 206 -10.88 -4.52 15.55
N GLY A 207 -9.98 -4.62 14.58
CA GLY A 207 -10.10 -3.94 13.28
C GLY A 207 -9.67 -2.47 13.28
N ASN A 208 -9.23 -1.93 14.42
CA ASN A 208 -8.82 -0.52 14.53
C ASN A 208 -7.72 -0.15 13.52
N GLY A 209 -6.68 -0.98 13.37
CA GLY A 209 -5.60 -0.74 12.42
C GLY A 209 -6.09 -0.72 10.97
N ARG A 210 -6.98 -1.65 10.59
CA ARG A 210 -7.55 -1.71 9.23
C ARG A 210 -8.42 -0.49 8.92
N ILE A 211 -9.28 -0.08 9.85
CA ILE A 211 -10.11 1.14 9.71
C ILE A 211 -9.21 2.38 9.65
N THR A 212 -8.17 2.47 10.50
CA THR A 212 -7.20 3.56 10.47
C THR A 212 -6.57 3.72 9.09
N ARG A 213 -6.17 2.63 8.45
CA ARG A 213 -5.58 2.67 7.10
C ARG A 213 -6.60 3.09 6.03
N PHE A 214 -7.86 2.65 6.14
CA PHE A 214 -8.93 3.15 5.26
C PHE A 214 -9.22 4.65 5.48
N LEU A 215 -9.19 5.14 6.71
CA LEU A 215 -9.31 6.57 7.00
C LEU A 215 -8.12 7.37 6.44
N THR A 216 -6.92 6.81 6.51
CA THR A 216 -5.73 7.41 5.90
C THR A 216 -5.90 7.53 4.39
N ASP A 217 -6.33 6.43 3.74
CA ASP A 217 -6.62 6.39 2.31
C ASP A 217 -7.70 7.42 1.92
N LEU A 218 -8.75 7.56 2.74
CA LEU A 218 -9.80 8.56 2.54
C LEU A 218 -9.25 10.00 2.57
N VAL A 219 -8.39 10.32 3.54
CA VAL A 219 -7.80 11.66 3.66
C VAL A 219 -6.88 11.97 2.48
N LEU A 220 -6.05 11.02 2.07
CA LEU A 220 -5.18 11.18 0.90
C LEU A 220 -6.00 11.40 -0.38
N ALA A 221 -7.11 10.65 -0.56
CA ALA A 221 -8.03 10.86 -1.67
C ALA A 221 -8.67 12.25 -1.66
N GLN A 222 -9.04 12.77 -0.49
CA GLN A 222 -9.57 14.12 -0.31
C GLN A 222 -8.53 15.19 -0.68
N GLY A 223 -7.27 15.01 -0.27
CA GLY A 223 -6.17 15.95 -0.55
C GLY A 223 -5.84 16.04 -2.03
N GLU A 224 -5.87 14.92 -2.74
CA GLU A 224 -5.63 14.86 -4.18
C GLU A 224 -6.87 15.28 -5.00
N SER A 225 -8.02 15.50 -4.36
CA SER A 225 -9.32 15.72 -5.02
C SER A 225 -9.65 14.61 -6.04
N ARG A 226 -9.13 13.41 -5.82
CA ARG A 226 -9.26 12.21 -6.66
C ARG A 226 -9.25 10.96 -5.77
N SER A 227 -9.73 9.86 -6.32
CA SER A 227 -9.58 8.57 -5.64
C SER A 227 -8.12 8.12 -5.65
N ILE A 228 -7.60 7.60 -4.53
CA ILE A 228 -6.25 7.01 -4.46
C ILE A 228 -6.21 5.68 -5.21
N ARG A 229 -6.29 5.73 -6.52
CA ARG A 229 -6.30 4.52 -7.37
C ARG A 229 -4.89 4.10 -7.82
N PHE A 230 -3.87 4.92 -7.52
CA PHE A 230 -2.55 4.75 -8.13
C PHE A 230 -1.49 4.13 -7.22
N TYR A 231 -1.69 4.12 -5.91
CA TYR A 231 -0.76 3.52 -4.94
C TYR A 231 -1.49 2.95 -3.72
N ALA A 232 -0.83 2.04 -3.00
CA ALA A 232 -1.33 1.40 -1.80
C ALA A 232 -0.30 1.51 -0.68
N MET A 233 -0.46 2.47 0.25
CA MET A 233 0.48 2.72 1.33
C MET A 233 0.62 1.51 2.28
N SER A 234 -0.43 0.71 2.42
CA SER A 234 -0.42 -0.52 3.23
C SER A 234 0.68 -1.51 2.83
N VAL A 235 1.12 -1.50 1.55
CA VAL A 235 2.25 -2.34 1.08
C VAL A 235 3.52 -1.94 1.82
N SER A 236 3.90 -0.65 1.77
CA SER A 236 5.12 -0.16 2.40
C SER A 236 5.07 -0.23 3.93
N ILE A 237 3.89 -0.04 4.53
CA ILE A 237 3.69 -0.25 5.99
C ILE A 237 3.94 -1.72 6.34
N CYS A 238 3.42 -2.67 5.54
CA CYS A 238 3.61 -4.10 5.78
C CYS A 238 5.08 -4.52 5.66
N GLU A 239 5.80 -4.02 4.67
CA GLU A 239 7.25 -4.25 4.51
C GLU A 239 8.06 -3.72 5.70
N GLN A 240 7.61 -2.62 6.32
CA GLN A 240 8.22 -1.99 7.48
C GLN A 240 7.45 -2.27 8.78
N ARG A 241 6.68 -3.37 8.86
CA ARG A 241 5.73 -3.66 9.94
C ARG A 241 6.31 -3.47 11.35
N LYS A 242 7.53 -3.93 11.59
CA LYS A 242 8.17 -3.78 12.89
C LYS A 242 8.41 -2.31 13.23
N GLN A 243 8.94 -1.53 12.28
CA GLN A 243 9.20 -0.10 12.47
C GLN A 243 7.90 0.68 12.70
N TYR A 244 6.83 0.29 12.01
CA TYR A 244 5.49 0.86 12.20
C TYR A 244 5.00 0.72 13.65
N TYR A 245 5.08 -0.48 14.22
CA TYR A 245 4.66 -0.67 15.61
C TYR A 245 5.62 -0.02 16.60
N ASP A 246 6.93 -0.06 16.35
CA ASP A 246 7.94 0.58 17.19
C ASP A 246 7.71 2.12 17.27
N ILE A 247 7.44 2.78 16.13
CA ILE A 247 7.18 4.22 16.10
C ILE A 247 5.83 4.59 16.72
N LEU A 248 4.79 3.78 16.50
CA LEU A 248 3.50 3.98 17.17
C LEU A 248 3.64 3.91 18.69
N GLU A 249 4.25 2.84 19.21
CA GLU A 249 4.47 2.68 20.65
C GLU A 249 5.28 3.86 21.22
N LYS A 250 6.37 4.24 20.54
CA LYS A 250 7.21 5.39 20.95
C LYS A 250 6.39 6.67 21.03
N THR A 251 5.60 6.97 19.99
CA THR A 251 4.80 8.20 19.92
C THR A 251 3.68 8.19 20.97
N GLN A 252 2.97 7.06 21.10
CA GLN A 252 1.87 6.92 22.07
C GLN A 252 2.32 6.96 23.53
N ARG A 253 3.61 6.65 23.81
CA ARG A 253 4.25 6.82 25.12
C ARG A 253 4.90 8.18 25.32
N GLY A 254 4.92 9.02 24.28
CA GLY A 254 5.54 10.35 24.30
C GLY A 254 4.61 11.47 24.72
N GLY A 255 5.02 12.69 24.40
CA GLY A 255 4.21 13.91 24.50
C GLY A 255 3.46 14.21 23.21
N LEU A 256 2.99 15.46 23.10
CA LEU A 256 2.23 15.94 21.93
C LEU A 256 3.12 16.34 20.74
N ASP A 257 4.45 16.37 20.90
CA ASP A 257 5.37 16.49 19.76
C ASP A 257 5.41 15.15 19.00
N ILE A 258 4.83 15.14 17.81
CA ILE A 258 4.70 13.98 16.95
C ILE A 258 5.64 14.03 15.74
N THR A 259 6.70 14.84 15.79
CA THR A 259 7.64 15.03 14.66
C THR A 259 8.21 13.71 14.15
N ASP A 260 8.64 12.81 15.03
CA ASP A 260 9.21 11.52 14.64
C ASP A 260 8.19 10.62 13.90
N TRP A 261 6.93 10.64 14.36
CA TRP A 261 5.83 9.96 13.67
C TRP A 261 5.60 10.53 12.28
N MET A 262 5.54 11.87 12.17
CA MET A 262 5.37 12.55 10.89
C MET A 262 6.48 12.19 9.91
N ILE A 263 7.75 12.20 10.33
CA ILE A 263 8.90 11.82 9.50
C ILE A 263 8.72 10.40 8.98
N TRP A 264 8.42 9.45 9.86
CA TRP A 264 8.24 8.05 9.47
C TRP A 264 7.08 7.88 8.46
N PHE A 265 5.94 8.52 8.74
CA PHE A 265 4.76 8.44 7.87
C PHE A 265 5.05 9.02 6.47
N LEU A 266 5.66 10.20 6.43
CA LEU A 266 6.03 10.87 5.18
C LEU A 266 7.04 10.06 4.37
N GLN A 267 8.06 9.50 5.01
CA GLN A 267 9.04 8.64 4.34
C GLN A 267 8.37 7.39 3.76
N THR A 268 7.52 6.72 4.52
CA THR A 268 6.77 5.54 4.08
C THR A 268 5.87 5.86 2.87
N LEU A 269 5.18 7.00 2.88
CA LEU A 269 4.39 7.44 1.73
C LEU A 269 5.27 7.75 0.52
N ASN A 270 6.39 8.44 0.71
CA ASN A 270 7.32 8.76 -0.36
C ASN A 270 7.90 7.49 -1.01
N ASP A 271 8.29 6.50 -0.20
CA ASP A 271 8.78 5.21 -0.68
C ASP A 271 7.72 4.48 -1.51
N THR A 272 6.46 4.52 -1.07
CA THR A 272 5.31 3.98 -1.81
C THR A 272 5.18 4.62 -3.19
N LEU A 273 5.26 5.95 -3.28
CA LEU A 273 5.18 6.69 -4.53
C LEU A 273 6.36 6.37 -5.46
N ILE A 274 7.58 6.32 -4.92
CA ILE A 274 8.79 5.96 -5.68
C ILE A 274 8.69 4.54 -6.23
N ALA A 275 8.26 3.58 -5.42
CA ALA A 275 8.07 2.19 -5.85
C ALA A 275 7.05 2.10 -7.01
N LYS A 276 5.94 2.83 -6.90
CA LYS A 276 4.93 2.88 -7.96
C LYS A 276 5.43 3.52 -9.25
N LEU A 277 6.15 4.64 -9.15
CA LEU A 277 6.77 5.29 -10.31
C LEU A 277 7.76 4.36 -11.01
N LYS A 278 8.59 3.63 -10.26
CA LYS A 278 9.50 2.61 -10.82
C LYS A 278 8.75 1.50 -11.54
N ALA A 279 7.63 1.02 -10.99
CA ALA A 279 6.80 0.00 -11.63
C ALA A 279 6.24 0.48 -12.97
N ILE A 280 5.71 1.73 -13.01
CA ILE A 280 5.22 2.35 -14.25
C ILE A 280 6.35 2.49 -15.27
N ASP A 281 7.52 3.00 -14.86
CA ASP A 281 8.69 3.11 -15.73
C ASP A 281 9.10 1.74 -16.32
N GLY A 282 9.02 0.67 -15.52
CA GLY A 282 9.25 -0.70 -15.96
C GLY A 282 8.29 -1.12 -17.07
N VAL A 283 6.99 -0.88 -16.89
CA VAL A 283 5.96 -1.19 -17.90
C VAL A 283 6.19 -0.40 -19.19
N VAL A 284 6.46 0.90 -19.09
CA VAL A 284 6.75 1.77 -20.25
C VAL A 284 7.99 1.29 -20.98
N LYS A 285 9.09 0.99 -20.29
CA LYS A 285 10.32 0.46 -20.88
C LYS A 285 10.06 -0.86 -21.60
N LYS A 286 9.33 -1.77 -20.96
CA LYS A 286 8.94 -3.06 -21.55
C LYS A 286 8.10 -2.90 -22.81
N SER A 287 7.07 -2.02 -22.76
CA SER A 287 6.23 -1.73 -23.91
C SER A 287 7.02 -1.11 -25.10
N ARG A 288 7.91 -0.14 -24.80
CA ARG A 288 8.79 0.47 -25.83
C ARG A 288 9.71 -0.57 -26.45
N PHE A 289 10.32 -1.45 -25.65
CA PHE A 289 11.17 -2.53 -26.14
C PHE A 289 10.40 -3.41 -27.11
N TRP A 290 9.21 -3.93 -26.72
CA TRP A 290 8.41 -4.82 -27.56
C TRP A 290 7.84 -4.17 -28.83
N LYS A 291 7.59 -2.86 -28.80
CA LYS A 291 7.17 -2.10 -30.01
C LYS A 291 8.30 -1.89 -31.00
N ARG A 292 9.55 -1.84 -30.53
CA ARG A 292 10.75 -1.59 -31.36
C ARG A 292 11.22 -2.81 -32.11
N ILE A 293 11.04 -4.02 -31.56
CA ILE A 293 11.62 -5.23 -32.10
C ILE A 293 10.63 -6.04 -32.94
N ASP A 294 11.17 -6.80 -33.90
CA ASP A 294 10.38 -7.77 -34.65
C ASP A 294 10.26 -9.08 -33.85
N GLN A 295 9.12 -9.29 -33.21
CA GLN A 295 8.86 -10.46 -32.39
C GLN A 295 8.78 -11.75 -33.18
N THR A 296 8.55 -11.68 -34.49
CA THR A 296 8.45 -12.87 -35.35
C THR A 296 9.80 -13.61 -35.52
N GLN A 297 10.90 -12.90 -35.22
CA GLN A 297 12.25 -13.45 -35.26
C GLN A 297 12.66 -14.17 -33.97
N LEU A 298 11.81 -14.15 -32.94
CA LEU A 298 12.13 -14.71 -31.64
C LEU A 298 11.46 -16.09 -31.43
N THR A 299 12.18 -16.97 -30.73
CA THR A 299 11.55 -18.17 -30.18
C THR A 299 10.81 -17.88 -28.91
N GLU A 300 9.89 -18.77 -28.50
CA GLU A 300 9.17 -18.64 -27.22
C GLU A 300 10.12 -18.55 -26.02
N GLU A 301 11.22 -19.31 -26.05
CA GLU A 301 12.22 -19.31 -24.98
C GLU A 301 12.98 -17.98 -24.93
N GLN A 302 13.31 -17.36 -26.07
CA GLN A 302 13.93 -16.06 -26.14
C GLN A 302 12.98 -14.98 -25.60
N THR A 303 11.73 -15.01 -26.05
CA THR A 303 10.67 -14.10 -25.55
C THR A 303 10.49 -14.23 -24.03
N LYS A 304 10.48 -15.45 -23.51
CA LYS A 304 10.40 -15.70 -22.07
C LYS A 304 11.56 -15.11 -21.29
N VAL A 305 12.79 -15.27 -21.78
CA VAL A 305 13.99 -14.69 -21.09
C VAL A 305 13.98 -13.18 -21.16
N LEU A 306 13.68 -12.60 -22.33
CA LEU A 306 13.58 -11.14 -22.49
C LEU A 306 12.51 -10.54 -21.56
N ASN A 307 11.33 -11.18 -21.44
CA ASN A 307 10.30 -10.74 -20.52
C ASN A 307 10.79 -10.69 -19.07
N ARG A 308 11.44 -11.76 -18.59
CA ARG A 308 11.98 -11.81 -17.23
C ARG A 308 13.05 -10.73 -16.98
N MET A 309 13.88 -10.46 -17.98
CA MET A 309 14.89 -9.40 -17.87
C MET A 309 14.25 -8.00 -17.84
N LEU A 310 13.21 -7.80 -18.65
CA LEU A 310 12.43 -6.55 -18.67
C LEU A 310 11.58 -6.34 -17.40
N ASP A 311 11.20 -7.43 -16.73
CA ASP A 311 10.51 -7.40 -15.44
C ASP A 311 11.46 -7.13 -14.24
N GLY A 312 12.77 -6.91 -14.52
CA GLY A 312 13.77 -6.57 -13.51
C GLY A 312 14.57 -7.76 -12.98
N ASP A 313 14.31 -8.99 -13.46
CA ASP A 313 15.18 -10.11 -13.16
C ASP A 313 16.55 -9.88 -13.83
N PHE A 314 17.63 -10.23 -13.11
CA PHE A 314 18.98 -10.12 -13.63
C PHE A 314 19.46 -8.67 -13.89
N GLU A 315 19.28 -7.78 -12.94
CA GLU A 315 19.73 -6.35 -13.03
C GLU A 315 21.17 -6.16 -13.51
N GLN A 316 22.08 -7.08 -13.13
CA GLN A 316 23.46 -7.09 -13.60
C GLN A 316 23.66 -7.84 -14.92
N GLY A 317 22.57 -8.18 -15.62
CA GLY A 317 22.59 -8.99 -16.83
C GLY A 317 22.54 -10.50 -16.55
N ILE A 318 22.12 -11.26 -17.55
CA ILE A 318 21.99 -12.71 -17.53
C ILE A 318 23.24 -13.39 -18.08
N ASN A 319 23.72 -14.45 -17.45
CA ASN A 319 24.77 -15.30 -18.03
C ASN A 319 24.19 -16.56 -18.72
N SER A 320 25.02 -17.27 -19.48
CA SER A 320 24.58 -18.46 -20.20
C SER A 320 23.96 -19.55 -19.31
N SER A 321 24.46 -19.76 -18.10
CA SER A 321 23.92 -20.74 -17.15
C SER A 321 22.55 -20.34 -16.63
N GLN A 322 22.36 -19.03 -16.30
CA GLN A 322 21.07 -18.50 -15.91
C GLN A 322 20.05 -18.57 -17.06
N TYR A 323 20.49 -18.23 -18.28
CA TYR A 323 19.67 -18.38 -19.50
C TYR A 323 19.15 -19.80 -19.66
N GLN A 324 20.05 -20.81 -19.54
CA GLN A 324 19.66 -22.24 -19.65
C GLN A 324 18.55 -22.59 -18.63
N LYS A 325 18.67 -22.12 -17.40
CA LYS A 325 17.69 -22.41 -16.35
C LYS A 325 16.32 -21.77 -16.64
N VAL A 326 16.32 -20.52 -17.11
CA VAL A 326 15.09 -19.78 -17.42
C VAL A 326 14.40 -20.33 -18.65
N ALA A 327 15.15 -20.51 -19.71
CA ALA A 327 14.65 -21.02 -21.01
C ALA A 327 14.42 -22.53 -21.00
N LYS A 328 14.97 -23.28 -20.02
CA LYS A 328 14.96 -24.74 -19.95
C LYS A 328 15.55 -25.41 -21.22
N VAL A 329 16.68 -24.91 -21.70
CA VAL A 329 17.37 -25.37 -22.91
C VAL A 329 18.78 -25.87 -22.63
N SER A 330 19.38 -26.58 -23.59
CA SER A 330 20.76 -27.03 -23.53
C SER A 330 21.74 -25.82 -23.55
N ARG A 331 23.00 -26.05 -23.12
CA ARG A 331 24.05 -25.05 -23.18
C ARG A 331 24.31 -24.56 -24.60
N ALA A 332 24.32 -25.49 -25.59
CA ALA A 332 24.53 -25.13 -26.98
C ALA A 332 23.39 -24.26 -27.52
N THR A 333 22.13 -24.59 -27.19
CA THR A 333 20.97 -23.77 -27.54
C THR A 333 21.00 -22.39 -26.89
N ALA A 334 21.33 -22.30 -25.59
CA ALA A 334 21.46 -21.03 -24.91
C ALA A 334 22.51 -20.13 -25.55
N THR A 335 23.68 -20.70 -25.95
CA THR A 335 24.73 -19.92 -26.63
C THR A 335 24.23 -19.39 -27.97
N ARG A 336 23.55 -20.23 -28.75
CA ARG A 336 22.98 -19.84 -30.04
C ARG A 336 21.90 -18.75 -29.90
N HIS A 337 21.01 -18.88 -28.89
CA HIS A 337 19.97 -17.90 -28.62
C HIS A 337 20.59 -16.56 -28.22
N LEU A 338 21.60 -16.55 -27.34
CA LEU A 338 22.30 -15.31 -26.92
C LEU A 338 23.03 -14.67 -28.09
N SER A 339 23.70 -15.44 -28.97
CA SER A 339 24.34 -14.91 -30.17
C SER A 339 23.31 -14.29 -31.13
N HIS A 340 22.20 -14.95 -31.34
CA HIS A 340 21.12 -14.43 -32.19
C HIS A 340 20.53 -13.12 -31.64
N LEU A 341 20.29 -13.02 -30.32
CA LEU A 341 19.81 -11.78 -29.67
C LEU A 341 20.81 -10.62 -29.76
N LEU A 342 22.11 -10.92 -29.76
CA LEU A 342 23.18 -9.95 -30.01
C LEU A 342 23.19 -9.49 -31.49
N GLU A 343 23.07 -10.41 -32.44
CA GLU A 343 23.03 -10.10 -33.85
C GLU A 343 21.84 -9.22 -34.23
N LEU A 344 20.69 -9.48 -33.61
CA LEU A 344 19.50 -8.64 -33.76
C LEU A 344 19.60 -7.27 -33.04
N GLY A 345 20.63 -7.05 -32.24
CA GLY A 345 20.78 -5.82 -31.45
C GLY A 345 19.78 -5.68 -30.28
N TYR A 346 19.15 -6.78 -29.85
CA TYR A 346 18.19 -6.75 -28.74
C TYR A 346 18.86 -6.88 -27.37
N MET A 347 20.09 -7.40 -27.37
CA MET A 347 20.95 -7.49 -26.20
C MET A 347 22.34 -6.99 -26.52
N GLU A 348 23.09 -6.65 -25.48
CA GLU A 348 24.52 -6.34 -25.57
C GLU A 348 25.31 -7.06 -24.48
N LYS A 349 26.63 -7.20 -24.71
CA LYS A 349 27.54 -7.81 -23.72
C LYS A 349 28.00 -6.74 -22.75
N THR A 350 27.97 -7.06 -21.45
CA THR A 350 28.70 -6.24 -20.47
C THR A 350 30.22 -6.42 -20.70
N GLY A 351 31.01 -5.37 -20.41
CA GLY A 351 32.43 -5.31 -20.71
C GLY A 351 33.37 -6.38 -20.05
N ALA A 352 32.82 -7.29 -19.24
CA ALA A 352 33.56 -8.40 -18.64
C ALA A 352 33.61 -9.58 -19.63
N GLY A 353 34.81 -9.94 -20.08
CA GLY A 353 35.06 -11.09 -20.96
C GLY A 353 35.16 -12.43 -20.22
N GLY A 354 35.11 -13.54 -20.95
CA GLY A 354 35.38 -14.89 -20.45
C GLY A 354 34.17 -15.53 -19.71
N ARG A 355 34.44 -16.30 -18.64
CA ARG A 355 33.40 -17.03 -17.87
C ARG A 355 32.41 -16.11 -17.15
N SER A 356 32.71 -14.83 -16.98
CA SER A 356 31.88 -13.81 -16.33
C SER A 356 31.05 -12.97 -17.31
N THR A 357 31.06 -13.29 -18.63
CA THR A 357 30.26 -12.55 -19.62
C THR A 357 28.78 -12.57 -19.25
N ARG A 358 28.20 -11.37 -19.16
CA ARG A 358 26.78 -11.17 -18.97
C ARG A 358 26.19 -10.44 -20.17
N TYR A 359 24.91 -10.59 -20.32
CA TYR A 359 24.13 -9.99 -21.40
C TYR A 359 23.02 -9.16 -20.78
N VAL A 360 22.90 -7.91 -21.21
CA VAL A 360 21.86 -6.96 -20.77
C VAL A 360 20.98 -6.58 -21.95
N ILE A 361 19.78 -6.14 -21.67
CA ILE A 361 18.88 -5.59 -22.71
C ILE A 361 19.57 -4.34 -23.31
N HIS A 362 19.62 -4.29 -24.64
CA HIS A 362 20.10 -3.09 -25.31
C HIS A 362 19.02 -2.02 -25.27
N HIS A 363 19.33 -0.92 -24.61
CA HIS A 363 18.49 0.28 -24.57
C HIS A 363 19.12 1.31 -25.53
N ASP A 364 18.40 1.67 -26.61
CA ASP A 364 18.82 2.83 -27.39
C ASP A 364 18.67 4.08 -26.50
N GLU A 365 19.79 4.60 -26.01
CA GLU A 365 19.87 5.94 -25.44
C GLU A 365 19.73 6.96 -26.59
N LYS A 366 18.54 7.13 -27.10
CA LYS A 366 18.16 8.31 -27.87
C LYS A 366 16.83 8.83 -27.35
N GLN A 367 17.00 9.76 -26.40
CA GLN A 367 16.12 10.85 -25.93
C GLN A 367 14.65 10.54 -25.71
#